data_9f429433736736684d3e43cb69293e6a
#
_entry.id   9f429433736736684d3e43cb69293e6a
#
_cell.length_a   1.000
_cell.length_b   1.000
_cell.length_c   1.000
_cell.angle_alpha   90.00
_cell.angle_beta   90.00
_cell.angle_gamma   90.00
#
_symmetry.space_group_name_H-M   'P 1'
#
loop_
_entity.id
_entity.type
_entity.pdbx_description
1 polymer ?
#
loop_
_entity_poly.entity_id
_entity_poly.type
_entity_poly.pdbx_seq_one_letter_code
_entity_poly.pdbx_strand_id
1 'polypeptide(L)' 'MTKENILQNRMMRMRQVTEYCALSRAYIYQKITEGTFPPGHMISLGIRAWQKTEIDQWIEKKIRMGRGE' A
#
# COMPACT_ATOMS: atom_id res chain seq x y z
N MET A 1 9.22 4.31 -21.33
CA MET A 1 8.84 4.72 -19.98
C MET A 1 9.86 5.69 -19.42
N THR A 2 9.41 6.76 -18.80
CA THR A 2 10.32 7.76 -18.26
C THR A 2 10.84 7.35 -16.90
N LYS A 3 11.96 7.95 -16.52
CA LYS A 3 12.56 7.74 -15.22
C LYS A 3 11.60 8.14 -14.09
N GLU A 4 10.83 9.20 -14.32
CA GLU A 4 9.88 9.69 -13.34
C GLU A 4 8.79 8.67 -13.04
N ASN A 5 8.29 7.99 -14.06
CA ASN A 5 7.27 6.98 -13.88
C ASN A 5 7.79 5.80 -13.06
N ILE A 6 9.03 5.43 -13.27
CA ILE A 6 9.65 4.35 -12.52
C ILE A 6 9.72 4.72 -11.04
N LEU A 7 10.16 5.93 -10.74
CA LEU A 7 10.29 6.39 -9.36
C LEU A 7 8.93 6.49 -8.67
N GLN A 8 7.93 7.02 -9.37
CA GLN A 8 6.60 7.17 -8.80
C GLN A 8 5.95 5.84 -8.48
N ASN A 9 6.22 4.82 -9.31
CA ASN A 9 5.61 3.51 -9.12
C ASN A 9 6.29 2.70 -8.04
N ARG A 10 7.46 3.10 -7.60
CA ARG A 10 8.19 2.35 -6.61
C ARG A 10 7.70 2.61 -5.19
N MET A 11 7.40 3.85 -4.88
CA MET A 11 6.93 4.24 -3.55
C MET A 11 5.60 4.96 -3.67
N MET A 12 4.75 4.74 -2.69
CA MET A 12 3.41 5.32 -2.68
C MET A 12 3.14 5.95 -1.33
N ARG A 13 2.55 7.15 -1.35
CA ARG A 13 2.07 7.81 -0.14
C ARG A 13 0.64 7.34 0.14
N MET A 14 0.14 7.67 1.33
CA MET A 14 -1.20 7.23 1.73
C MET A 14 -2.26 7.53 0.68
N ARG A 15 -2.23 8.73 0.11
CA ARG A 15 -3.21 9.10 -0.91
C ARG A 15 -3.17 8.14 -2.09
N GLN A 16 -1.97 7.81 -2.54
CA GLN A 16 -1.80 6.90 -3.67
C GLN A 16 -2.22 5.48 -3.32
N VAL A 17 -1.93 5.06 -2.10
CA VAL A 17 -2.32 3.73 -1.63
C VAL A 17 -3.85 3.61 -1.61
N THR A 18 -4.55 4.63 -1.11
CA THR A 18 -6.01 4.59 -1.08
C THR A 18 -6.59 4.47 -2.48
N GLU A 19 -6.03 5.20 -3.42
CA GLU A 19 -6.51 5.15 -4.80
C GLU A 19 -6.18 3.82 -5.47
N TYR A 20 -4.97 3.33 -5.22
CA TYR A 20 -4.50 2.10 -5.83
C TYR A 20 -5.28 0.89 -5.32
N CYS A 21 -5.58 0.87 -4.04
CA CYS A 21 -6.30 -0.25 -3.42
C CYS A 21 -7.82 -0.04 -3.43
N ALA A 22 -8.29 1.15 -3.77
CA ALA A 22 -9.71 1.49 -3.72
C ALA A 22 -10.27 1.34 -2.30
N LEU A 23 -9.48 1.75 -1.31
CA LEU A 23 -9.85 1.66 0.11
C LEU A 23 -9.79 3.04 0.74
N SER A 24 -10.59 3.25 1.79
CA SER A 24 -10.55 4.50 2.52
C SER A 24 -9.33 4.56 3.41
N ARG A 25 -8.91 5.79 3.74
CA ARG A 25 -7.81 6.01 4.66
C ARG A 25 -8.10 5.38 6.03
N ALA A 26 -9.31 5.55 6.52
CA ALA A 26 -9.70 5.01 7.82
C ALA A 26 -9.59 3.50 7.83
N TYR A 27 -10.02 2.84 6.76
CA TYR A 27 -9.94 1.40 6.65
C TYR A 27 -8.48 0.95 6.69
N ILE A 28 -7.62 1.62 5.94
CA ILE A 28 -6.20 1.26 5.89
C ILE A 28 -5.55 1.41 7.27
N TYR A 29 -5.82 2.51 7.96
CA TYR A 29 -5.26 2.71 9.31
C TYR A 29 -5.76 1.64 10.28
N GLN A 30 -7.02 1.27 10.18
CA GLN A 30 -7.57 0.21 11.01
C GLN A 30 -6.85 -1.11 10.77
N LYS A 31 -6.60 -1.44 9.50
CA LYS A 31 -5.94 -2.70 9.16
C LYS A 31 -4.47 -2.69 9.54
N ILE A 32 -3.82 -1.54 9.49
CA ILE A 32 -2.46 -1.42 9.99
C ILE A 32 -2.42 -1.70 11.49
N THR A 33 -3.37 -1.14 12.24
CA THR A 33 -3.46 -1.36 13.68
C THR A 33 -3.69 -2.82 13.99
N GLU A 34 -4.51 -3.50 13.19
CA GLU A 34 -4.78 -4.93 13.37
C GLU A 34 -3.63 -5.82 12.94
N GLY A 35 -2.66 -5.26 12.23
CA GLY A 35 -1.52 -6.03 11.75
C GLY A 35 -1.78 -6.78 10.47
N THR A 36 -2.85 -6.43 9.74
CA THR A 36 -3.22 -7.13 8.51
C THR A 36 -2.94 -6.34 7.25
N PHE A 37 -2.37 -5.15 7.39
CA PHE A 37 -1.97 -4.32 6.26
C PHE A 37 -0.53 -3.85 6.49
N PRO A 38 0.31 -3.77 5.45
CA PRO A 38 1.71 -3.33 5.63
C PRO A 38 1.75 -1.94 6.26
N PRO A 39 2.56 -1.74 7.29
CA PRO A 39 2.60 -0.46 7.99
C PRO A 39 3.33 0.64 7.22
N GLY A 40 4.07 0.26 6.18
CA GLY A 40 4.86 1.25 5.44
C GLY A 40 6.18 1.56 6.12
N HIS A 41 6.87 2.54 5.57
CA HIS A 41 8.19 2.91 6.05
C HIS A 41 8.24 4.41 6.26
N MET A 42 8.87 4.83 7.36
CA MET A 42 9.10 6.24 7.61
C MET A 42 10.36 6.64 6.86
N ILE A 43 10.18 7.22 5.67
CA ILE A 43 11.32 7.56 4.82
C ILE A 43 11.93 8.90 5.14
N SER A 44 11.20 9.71 5.92
CA SER A 44 11.70 10.97 6.41
C SER A 44 10.80 11.38 7.56
N LEU A 45 11.18 12.42 8.29
CA LEU A 45 10.36 12.87 9.42
C LEU A 45 8.97 13.26 8.93
N GLY A 46 7.98 12.58 9.46
CA GLY A 46 6.59 12.84 9.11
C GLY A 46 6.17 12.33 7.73
N ILE A 47 7.03 11.58 7.05
CA ILE A 47 6.71 11.09 5.70
C ILE A 47 6.74 9.57 5.70
N ARG A 48 5.58 8.97 5.62
CA ARG A 48 5.43 7.52 5.53
C ARG A 48 5.09 7.14 4.08
N ALA A 49 5.70 6.07 3.61
CA ALA A 49 5.45 5.58 2.26
C ALA A 49 5.53 4.06 2.25
N TRP A 50 4.92 3.48 1.23
CA TRP A 50 4.88 2.03 1.03
C TRP A 50 5.57 1.69 -0.27
N GLN A 51 6.26 0.55 -0.29
CA GLN A 51 6.76 0.04 -1.55
C GLN A 51 5.58 -0.56 -2.32
N LYS A 52 5.53 -0.28 -3.62
CA LYS A 52 4.45 -0.81 -4.44
C LYS A 52 4.39 -2.34 -4.37
N THR A 53 5.55 -2.98 -4.30
CA THR A 53 5.59 -4.44 -4.21
C THR A 53 4.91 -4.97 -2.97
N GLU A 54 5.04 -4.28 -1.83
CA GLU A 54 4.35 -4.68 -0.61
C GLU A 54 2.84 -4.60 -0.77
N ILE A 55 2.38 -3.53 -1.41
CA ILE A 55 0.96 -3.35 -1.63
C ILE A 55 0.42 -4.40 -2.60
N ASP A 56 1.17 -4.67 -3.67
CA ASP A 56 0.78 -5.68 -4.63
C ASP A 56 0.65 -7.06 -3.98
N GLN A 57 1.59 -7.41 -3.10
CA GLN A 57 1.55 -8.68 -2.41
C GLN A 57 0.33 -8.78 -1.50
N TRP A 58 0.00 -7.68 -0.82
CA TRP A 58 -1.17 -7.65 0.03
C TRP A 58 -2.44 -7.84 -0.80
N ILE A 59 -2.53 -7.17 -1.94
CA ILE A 59 -3.68 -7.27 -2.83
C ILE A 59 -3.85 -8.71 -3.30
N GLU A 60 -2.77 -9.32 -3.75
CA GLU A 60 -2.84 -10.70 -4.26
C GLU A 60 -3.27 -11.68 -3.18
N LYS A 61 -2.78 -11.47 -1.97
CA LYS A 61 -3.17 -12.31 -0.85
C LYS A 61 -4.67 -12.19 -0.58
N LYS A 62 -5.19 -10.97 -0.62
CA LYS A 62 -6.61 -10.74 -0.39
C LYS A 62 -7.47 -11.35 -1.49
N ILE A 63 -7.01 -11.27 -2.72
CA ILE A 63 -7.74 -11.87 -3.84
C ILE A 63 -7.82 -13.38 -3.65
N ARG A 64 -6.72 -14.02 -3.27
CA ARG A 64 -6.71 -15.47 -3.04
C ARG A 64 -7.64 -15.85 -1.90
N MET A 65 -7.61 -15.09 -0.81
CA MET A 65 -8.48 -15.36 0.32
C MET A 65 -9.96 -15.21 -0.06
N GLY A 66 -10.26 -14.23 -0.90
CA GLY A 66 -11.62 -14.02 -1.37
C GLY A 66 -12.13 -15.16 -2.23
N ARG A 67 -11.23 -15.96 -2.80
CA ARG A 67 -11.61 -17.14 -3.57
C ARG A 67 -11.74 -18.38 -2.71
N GLY A 68 -11.52 -18.26 -1.42
CA GLY A 68 -11.57 -19.42 -0.53
C GLY A 68 -10.33 -20.28 -0.54
N GLU A 69 -9.25 -19.73 -1.03
CA GLU A 69 -7.97 -20.46 -1.10
C GLU A 69 -7.13 -20.27 0.14
#